data_e15857211822354b1739becd45bf05ce
#
_entry.id   e15857211822354b1739becd45bf05ce
#
_cell.length_a   1.000
_cell.length_b   1.000
_cell.length_c   1.000
_cell.angle_alpha   90.00
_cell.angle_beta   90.00
_cell.angle_gamma   90.00
#
_symmetry.space_group_name_H-M   'P 1'
#
loop_
_entity.id
_entity.type
_entity.pdbx_description
1 polymer ?
#
loop_
_entity_poly.entity_id
_entity_poly.type
_entity_poly.pdbx_seq_one_letter_code
_entity_poly.pdbx_strand_id
1 'polypeptide(L)'
;EKLNKAQMLAIIFACAGVMWVTFKQGEFPALGLTLALTFGFYGLVRKMAPLGSLEGLTLETAFAFPVALLATFYFAGNGDLTFVTGWDKFWLIAAGPITTIPLILFAYGLKQVRYSTVGFIQYLSPTMVFFIGLFFFGEELQVDRLIGFILIWAGVLIFVGENFFRSHSGYRSELNQLSK
;
A
#
# COMPACT_ATOMS: atom_id res chain seq x y z
N GLU A 1 14.17 -6.94 -10.08
CA GLU A 1 14.92 -5.70 -9.83
C GLU A 1 16.17 -6.03 -9.01
N LYS A 2 17.31 -5.44 -9.36
CA LYS A 2 18.53 -5.55 -8.53
C LYS A 2 18.53 -4.40 -7.53
N LEU A 3 18.50 -4.74 -6.25
CA LEU A 3 18.56 -3.76 -5.16
C LEU A 3 20.00 -3.29 -4.96
N ASN A 4 20.16 -1.97 -4.75
CA ASN A 4 21.44 -1.37 -4.36
C ASN A 4 21.64 -1.52 -2.84
N LYS A 5 22.90 -1.34 -2.38
CA LYS A 5 23.28 -1.42 -0.95
C LYS A 5 22.45 -0.47 -0.07
N ALA A 6 22.20 0.76 -0.54
CA ALA A 6 21.38 1.74 0.18
C ALA A 6 19.90 1.30 0.26
N GLN A 7 19.37 0.74 -0.82
CA GLN A 7 18.01 0.18 -0.83
C GLN A 7 17.88 -1.03 0.10
N MET A 8 18.93 -1.86 0.17
CA MET A 8 18.97 -2.98 1.11
C MET A 8 19.01 -2.50 2.56
N LEU A 9 19.79 -1.45 2.85
CA LEU A 9 19.81 -0.81 4.15
C LEU A 9 18.44 -0.22 4.52
N ALA A 10 17.77 0.43 3.58
CA ALA A 10 16.42 0.96 3.77
C ALA A 10 15.41 -0.12 4.16
N ILE A 11 15.46 -1.28 3.51
CA ILE A 11 14.61 -2.44 3.84
C ILE A 11 14.91 -2.94 5.26
N ILE A 12 16.18 -3.02 5.63
CA ILE A 12 16.58 -3.45 6.99
C ILE A 12 15.98 -2.51 8.05
N PHE A 13 16.05 -1.19 7.84
CA PHE A 13 15.44 -0.20 8.74
C PHE A 13 13.92 -0.35 8.82
N ALA A 14 13.25 -0.53 7.69
CA ALA A 14 11.81 -0.74 7.65
C ALA A 14 11.42 -2.03 8.39
N CYS A 15 12.11 -3.14 8.15
CA CYS A 15 11.88 -4.39 8.85
C CYS A 15 12.15 -4.26 10.35
N ALA A 16 13.22 -3.58 10.76
CA ALA A 16 13.54 -3.35 12.16
C ALA A 16 12.43 -2.54 12.87
N GLY A 17 11.87 -1.52 12.19
CA GLY A 17 10.76 -0.74 12.72
C GLY A 17 9.49 -1.56 12.92
N VAL A 18 9.12 -2.38 11.93
CA VAL A 18 7.98 -3.29 12.03
C VAL A 18 8.18 -4.32 13.15
N MET A 19 9.35 -4.93 13.20
CA MET A 19 9.69 -5.90 14.26
C MET A 19 9.64 -5.26 15.64
N TRP A 20 10.18 -4.05 15.81
CA TRP A 20 10.14 -3.32 17.08
C TRP A 20 8.71 -3.15 17.58
N VAL A 21 7.80 -2.62 16.75
CA VAL A 21 6.40 -2.44 17.11
C VAL A 21 5.74 -3.77 17.48
N THR A 22 5.98 -4.80 16.67
CA THR A 22 5.44 -6.15 16.89
C THR A 22 5.85 -6.73 18.24
N PHE A 23 7.15 -6.68 18.56
CA PHE A 23 7.65 -7.20 19.84
C PHE A 23 7.11 -6.43 21.04
N LYS A 24 6.91 -5.12 20.89
CA LYS A 24 6.38 -4.29 21.99
C LYS A 24 4.88 -4.48 22.23
N GLN A 25 4.12 -4.81 21.20
CA GLN A 25 2.70 -5.13 21.34
C GLN A 25 2.45 -6.49 22.00
N GLY A 26 3.45 -7.38 22.04
CA GLY A 26 3.36 -8.69 22.69
C GLY A 26 2.47 -9.72 22.01
N GLU A 27 1.80 -9.36 20.92
CA GLU A 27 0.93 -10.25 20.15
C GLU A 27 1.52 -10.48 18.74
N PHE A 28 1.43 -11.74 18.27
CA PHE A 28 1.86 -12.06 16.91
C PHE A 28 0.90 -11.45 15.87
N PRO A 29 1.37 -10.56 14.98
CA PRO A 29 0.51 -9.81 14.06
C PRO A 29 0.09 -10.66 12.84
N ALA A 30 -0.58 -11.80 13.09
CA ALA A 30 -0.95 -12.75 12.05
C ALA A 30 -1.76 -12.10 10.92
N LEU A 31 -2.76 -11.27 11.27
CA LEU A 31 -3.58 -10.56 10.29
C LEU A 31 -2.75 -9.56 9.48
N GLY A 32 -1.91 -8.75 10.14
CA GLY A 32 -1.06 -7.78 9.46
C GLY A 32 -0.07 -8.45 8.51
N LEU A 33 0.54 -9.55 8.93
CA LEU A 33 1.49 -10.31 8.10
C LEU A 33 0.79 -10.96 6.90
N THR A 34 -0.37 -11.56 7.11
CA THR A 34 -1.18 -12.14 6.03
C THR A 34 -1.58 -11.09 5.00
N LEU A 35 -2.07 -9.93 5.46
CA LEU A 35 -2.40 -8.82 4.57
C LEU A 35 -1.18 -8.29 3.81
N ALA A 36 -0.04 -8.13 4.48
CA ALA A 36 1.19 -7.67 3.84
C ALA A 36 1.67 -8.64 2.75
N LEU A 37 1.66 -9.94 3.02
CA LEU A 37 2.05 -10.96 2.05
C LEU A 37 1.06 -11.04 0.88
N THR A 38 -0.24 -11.12 1.15
CA THR A 38 -1.25 -11.21 0.09
C THR A 38 -1.26 -9.97 -0.79
N PHE A 39 -1.17 -8.78 -0.20
CA PHE A 39 -1.11 -7.53 -0.96
C PHE A 39 0.20 -7.37 -1.74
N GLY A 40 1.33 -7.81 -1.15
CA GLY A 40 2.61 -7.84 -1.83
C GLY A 40 2.61 -8.78 -3.04
N PHE A 41 2.08 -9.99 -2.90
CA PHE A 41 1.91 -10.93 -4.01
C PHE A 41 0.94 -10.41 -5.07
N TYR A 42 -0.20 -9.84 -4.65
CA TYR A 42 -1.15 -9.21 -5.57
C TYR A 42 -0.48 -8.13 -6.41
N GLY A 43 0.24 -7.20 -5.79
CA GLY A 43 0.94 -6.14 -6.51
C GLY A 43 2.00 -6.67 -7.47
N LEU A 44 2.74 -7.73 -7.08
CA LEU A 44 3.74 -8.37 -7.93
C LEU A 44 3.08 -9.01 -9.16
N VAL A 45 2.06 -9.83 -8.97
CA VAL A 45 1.30 -10.46 -10.07
C VAL A 45 0.71 -9.40 -10.99
N ARG A 46 0.12 -8.36 -10.42
CA ARG A 46 -0.47 -7.24 -11.16
C ARG A 46 0.55 -6.49 -12.00
N LYS A 47 1.76 -6.27 -11.47
CA LYS A 47 2.86 -5.65 -12.21
C LYS A 47 3.34 -6.52 -13.38
N MET A 48 3.38 -7.83 -13.20
CA MET A 48 3.87 -8.78 -14.21
C MET A 48 2.81 -9.14 -15.26
N ALA A 49 1.53 -8.95 -14.96
CA ALA A 49 0.45 -9.28 -15.87
C ALA A 49 0.52 -8.42 -17.17
N PRO A 50 0.33 -9.03 -18.36
CA PRO A 50 0.38 -8.33 -19.62
C PRO A 50 -0.87 -7.49 -19.92
N LEU A 51 -1.77 -7.34 -18.95
CA LEU A 51 -3.04 -6.62 -19.06
C LEU A 51 -2.88 -5.16 -18.66
N GLY A 52 -3.65 -4.27 -19.28
CA GLY A 52 -3.80 -2.89 -18.85
C GLY A 52 -4.36 -2.77 -17.43
N SER A 53 -4.22 -1.59 -16.83
CA SER A 53 -4.70 -1.38 -15.44
C SER A 53 -6.20 -1.54 -15.31
N LEU A 54 -6.95 -0.98 -16.26
CA LEU A 54 -8.41 -1.07 -16.29
C LEU A 54 -8.89 -2.49 -16.66
N GLU A 55 -8.27 -3.08 -17.68
CA GLU A 55 -8.63 -4.43 -18.16
C GLU A 55 -8.45 -5.47 -17.06
N GLY A 56 -7.33 -5.43 -16.36
CA GLY A 56 -7.09 -6.38 -15.30
C GLY A 56 -8.02 -6.18 -14.11
N LEU A 57 -8.32 -4.93 -13.70
CA LEU A 57 -9.30 -4.67 -12.64
C LEU A 57 -10.70 -5.15 -13.03
N THR A 58 -11.09 -4.96 -14.30
CA THR A 58 -12.36 -5.47 -14.83
C THR A 58 -12.44 -6.99 -14.75
N LEU A 59 -11.37 -7.69 -15.12
CA LEU A 59 -11.31 -9.15 -15.01
C LEU A 59 -11.40 -9.62 -13.57
N GLU A 60 -10.62 -9.02 -12.68
CA GLU A 60 -10.65 -9.34 -11.24
C GLU A 60 -12.05 -9.17 -10.66
N THR A 61 -12.71 -8.05 -10.99
CA THR A 61 -14.08 -7.79 -10.55
C THR A 61 -15.08 -8.76 -11.17
N ALA A 62 -14.93 -9.10 -12.44
CA ALA A 62 -15.78 -10.06 -13.13
C ALA A 62 -15.69 -11.47 -12.51
N PHE A 63 -14.49 -11.90 -12.10
CA PHE A 63 -14.32 -13.18 -11.37
C PHE A 63 -14.86 -13.14 -9.94
N ALA A 64 -14.73 -12.01 -9.26
CA ALA A 64 -15.26 -11.86 -7.90
C ALA A 64 -16.78 -11.70 -7.86
N PHE A 65 -17.40 -11.15 -8.92
CA PHE A 65 -18.81 -10.81 -8.97
C PHE A 65 -19.76 -11.99 -8.70
N PRO A 66 -19.61 -13.17 -9.33
CA PRO A 66 -20.49 -14.31 -9.05
C PRO A 66 -20.45 -14.75 -7.59
N VAL A 67 -19.24 -14.75 -6.98
CA VAL A 67 -19.06 -15.14 -5.58
C VAL A 67 -19.72 -14.10 -4.67
N ALA A 68 -19.52 -12.82 -4.94
CA ALA A 68 -20.14 -11.73 -4.18
C ALA A 68 -21.67 -11.77 -4.30
N LEU A 69 -22.19 -12.06 -5.50
CA LEU A 69 -23.61 -12.18 -5.74
C LEU A 69 -24.24 -13.34 -4.95
N LEU A 70 -23.61 -14.53 -5.01
CA LEU A 70 -24.06 -15.71 -4.24
C LEU A 70 -24.02 -15.45 -2.74
N ALA A 71 -22.94 -14.83 -2.24
CA ALA A 71 -22.83 -14.45 -0.82
C ALA A 71 -23.94 -13.47 -0.42
N THR A 72 -24.24 -12.48 -1.26
CA THR A 72 -25.31 -11.52 -1.00
C THR A 72 -26.67 -12.20 -0.90
N PHE A 73 -26.99 -13.13 -1.81
CA PHE A 73 -28.25 -13.90 -1.75
C PHE A 73 -28.31 -14.80 -0.53
N TYR A 74 -27.21 -15.44 -0.15
CA TYR A 74 -27.15 -16.29 1.02
C TYR A 74 -27.45 -15.52 2.31
N PHE A 75 -26.78 -14.39 2.52
CA PHE A 75 -26.99 -13.54 3.70
C PHE A 75 -28.36 -12.85 3.70
N ALA A 76 -28.88 -12.45 2.51
CA ALA A 76 -30.21 -11.90 2.38
C ALA A 76 -31.30 -12.93 2.77
N GLY A 77 -31.12 -14.18 2.35
CA GLY A 77 -32.07 -15.26 2.67
C GLY A 77 -32.07 -15.62 4.15
N ASN A 78 -30.97 -15.46 4.85
CA ASN A 78 -30.86 -15.73 6.29
C ASN A 78 -31.29 -14.55 7.18
N GLY A 79 -31.67 -13.41 6.60
CA GLY A 79 -32.04 -12.20 7.36
C GLY A 79 -30.88 -11.44 7.99
N ASP A 80 -29.64 -11.80 7.64
CA ASP A 80 -28.43 -11.17 8.17
C ASP A 80 -28.12 -9.80 7.52
N LEU A 81 -28.81 -9.47 6.41
CA LEU A 81 -28.68 -8.16 5.77
C LEU A 81 -29.63 -7.15 6.43
N THR A 82 -29.15 -6.52 7.49
CA THR A 82 -29.85 -5.44 8.20
C THR A 82 -29.61 -4.05 7.56
N PHE A 83 -29.32 -3.97 6.28
CA PHE A 83 -29.07 -2.72 5.54
C PHE A 83 -30.38 -2.01 5.22
N VAL A 84 -30.87 -1.16 6.11
CA VAL A 84 -32.25 -0.79 6.00
C VAL A 84 -32.53 0.71 5.91
N THR A 85 -31.57 1.58 6.15
CA THR A 85 -31.80 3.02 6.03
C THR A 85 -31.41 3.54 4.65
N GLY A 86 -32.05 4.64 4.22
CA GLY A 86 -31.72 5.27 2.94
C GLY A 86 -30.27 5.74 2.85
N TRP A 87 -29.69 6.13 3.99
CA TRP A 87 -28.30 6.54 4.11
C TRP A 87 -27.32 5.38 3.96
N ASP A 88 -27.63 4.20 4.48
CA ASP A 88 -26.81 3.00 4.32
C ASP A 88 -26.70 2.58 2.85
N LYS A 89 -27.82 2.64 2.11
CA LYS A 89 -27.84 2.37 0.67
C LYS A 89 -26.96 3.34 -0.12
N PHE A 90 -27.02 4.63 0.23
CA PHE A 90 -26.17 5.64 -0.39
C PHE A 90 -24.69 5.33 -0.19
N TRP A 91 -24.28 5.03 1.04
CA TRP A 91 -22.87 4.72 1.34
C TRP A 91 -22.41 3.41 0.70
N LEU A 92 -23.28 2.40 0.60
CA LEU A 92 -22.96 1.15 -0.11
C LEU A 92 -22.71 1.40 -1.61
N ILE A 93 -23.55 2.19 -2.25
CA ILE A 93 -23.38 2.56 -3.66
C ILE A 93 -22.13 3.42 -3.84
N ALA A 94 -21.90 4.39 -2.96
CA ALA A 94 -20.76 5.28 -3.02
C ALA A 94 -19.42 4.54 -2.76
N ALA A 95 -19.43 3.49 -1.95
CA ALA A 95 -18.24 2.67 -1.67
C ALA A 95 -17.61 2.11 -2.95
N GLY A 96 -18.41 1.72 -3.95
CA GLY A 96 -17.91 1.23 -5.23
C GLY A 96 -16.97 2.22 -5.92
N PRO A 97 -17.41 3.42 -6.33
CA PRO A 97 -16.54 4.42 -6.93
C PRO A 97 -15.40 4.88 -6.02
N ILE A 98 -15.65 5.07 -4.73
CA ILE A 98 -14.64 5.53 -3.75
C ILE A 98 -13.48 4.53 -3.65
N THR A 99 -13.73 3.24 -3.76
CA THR A 99 -12.68 2.21 -3.74
C THR A 99 -12.07 1.96 -5.12
N THR A 100 -12.89 1.98 -6.17
CA THR A 100 -12.45 1.64 -7.53
C THR A 100 -11.49 2.69 -8.11
N ILE A 101 -11.77 3.98 -7.91
CA ILE A 101 -10.92 5.06 -8.45
C ILE A 101 -9.48 4.98 -7.92
N PRO A 102 -9.22 4.94 -6.59
CA PRO A 102 -7.88 4.75 -6.07
C PRO A 102 -7.20 3.45 -6.54
N LEU A 103 -7.97 2.37 -6.67
CA LEU A 103 -7.42 1.09 -7.10
C LEU A 103 -6.98 1.10 -8.57
N ILE A 104 -7.71 1.78 -9.46
CA ILE A 104 -7.30 2.01 -10.86
C ILE A 104 -6.01 2.84 -10.90
N LEU A 105 -5.96 3.94 -10.13
CA LEU A 105 -4.78 4.80 -10.06
C LEU A 105 -3.56 4.05 -9.52
N PHE A 106 -3.74 3.23 -8.50
CA PHE A 106 -2.70 2.36 -7.96
C PHE A 106 -2.20 1.36 -9.01
N ALA A 107 -3.12 0.64 -9.68
CA ALA A 107 -2.78 -0.33 -10.71
C ALA A 107 -2.07 0.32 -11.93
N TYR A 108 -2.44 1.55 -12.27
CA TYR A 108 -1.75 2.34 -13.28
C TYR A 108 -0.34 2.72 -12.82
N GLY A 109 -0.20 3.24 -11.61
CA GLY A 109 1.08 3.62 -11.01
C GLY A 109 2.06 2.44 -10.89
N LEU A 110 1.56 1.25 -10.52
CA LEU A 110 2.37 0.02 -10.46
C LEU A 110 3.13 -0.28 -11.76
N LYS A 111 2.56 0.05 -12.91
CA LYS A 111 3.16 -0.20 -14.23
C LYS A 111 4.17 0.87 -14.64
N GLN A 112 4.05 2.08 -14.09
CA GLN A 112 4.90 3.21 -14.47
C GLN A 112 6.20 3.30 -13.66
N VAL A 113 6.20 2.80 -12.42
CA VAL A 113 7.34 2.91 -11.51
C VAL A 113 7.89 1.55 -11.08
N ARG A 114 9.07 1.54 -10.49
CA ARG A 114 9.68 0.32 -9.95
C ARG A 114 8.84 -0.18 -8.77
N TYR A 115 8.66 -1.51 -8.66
CA TYR A 115 7.84 -2.11 -7.61
C TYR A 115 8.34 -1.77 -6.19
N SER A 116 9.66 -1.71 -6.01
CA SER A 116 10.27 -1.25 -4.77
C SER A 116 9.86 0.18 -4.40
N THR A 117 9.76 1.09 -5.37
CA THR A 117 9.30 2.46 -5.16
C THR A 117 7.85 2.49 -4.68
N VAL A 118 6.97 1.67 -5.27
CA VAL A 118 5.57 1.56 -4.84
C VAL A 118 5.50 1.10 -3.38
N GLY A 119 6.29 0.10 -2.98
CA GLY A 119 6.36 -0.36 -1.60
C GLY A 119 6.70 0.77 -0.61
N PHE A 120 7.64 1.65 -0.97
CA PHE A 120 7.98 2.77 -0.09
C PHE A 120 6.91 3.87 -0.08
N ILE A 121 6.27 4.17 -1.21
CA ILE A 121 5.16 5.14 -1.26
C ILE A 121 3.99 4.69 -0.37
N GLN A 122 3.76 3.39 -0.24
CA GLN A 122 2.70 2.85 0.61
C GLN A 122 2.88 3.18 2.11
N TYR A 123 4.10 3.46 2.57
CA TYR A 123 4.31 3.94 3.94
C TYR A 123 3.72 5.33 4.22
N LEU A 124 3.34 6.07 3.17
CA LEU A 124 2.62 7.33 3.33
C LEU A 124 1.25 7.12 4.01
N SER A 125 0.54 6.04 3.67
CA SER A 125 -0.79 5.76 4.24
C SER A 125 -0.74 5.53 5.76
N PRO A 126 0.04 4.59 6.33
CA PRO A 126 0.12 4.44 7.79
C PRO A 126 0.68 5.70 8.48
N THR A 127 1.55 6.46 7.79
CA THR A 127 2.03 7.74 8.29
C THR A 127 0.90 8.75 8.44
N MET A 128 0.04 8.90 7.44
CA MET A 128 -1.13 9.78 7.50
C MET A 128 -2.09 9.33 8.60
N VAL A 129 -2.38 8.02 8.70
CA VAL A 129 -3.24 7.47 9.75
C VAL A 129 -2.69 7.77 11.15
N PHE A 130 -1.36 7.63 11.34
CA PHE A 130 -0.70 7.97 12.61
C PHE A 130 -0.90 9.45 12.98
N PHE A 131 -0.69 10.37 12.05
CA PHE A 131 -0.88 11.79 12.32
C PHE A 131 -2.35 12.15 12.54
N ILE A 132 -3.28 11.54 11.81
CA ILE A 132 -4.71 11.75 12.00
C ILE A 132 -5.13 11.25 13.41
N GLY A 133 -4.68 10.07 13.83
CA GLY A 133 -4.91 9.54 15.16
C GLY A 133 -4.45 10.52 16.25
N LEU A 134 -3.22 11.02 16.11
CA LEU A 134 -2.62 11.93 17.08
C LEU A 134 -3.31 13.31 17.12
N PHE A 135 -3.52 13.94 15.96
CA PHE A 135 -3.98 15.34 15.91
C PHE A 135 -5.50 15.50 15.88
N PHE A 136 -6.24 14.56 15.28
CA PHE A 136 -7.70 14.65 15.17
C PHE A 136 -8.43 13.85 16.24
N PHE A 137 -7.91 12.68 16.59
CA PHE A 137 -8.53 11.81 17.58
C PHE A 137 -7.91 11.95 18.99
N GLY A 138 -6.82 12.70 19.13
CA GLY A 138 -6.16 12.92 20.42
C GLY A 138 -5.60 11.65 21.03
N GLU A 139 -5.20 10.66 20.19
CA GLU A 139 -4.60 9.43 20.67
C GLU A 139 -3.29 9.73 21.43
N GLU A 140 -3.06 9.05 22.55
CA GLU A 140 -1.82 9.18 23.29
C GLU A 140 -0.62 8.69 22.48
N LEU A 141 0.41 9.51 22.44
CA LEU A 141 1.64 9.22 21.73
C LEU A 141 2.42 8.12 22.47
N GLN A 142 2.24 6.89 22.03
CA GLN A 142 3.00 5.77 22.58
C GLN A 142 4.44 5.81 22.05
N VAL A 143 5.42 5.94 22.95
CA VAL A 143 6.84 6.05 22.59
C VAL A 143 7.31 4.85 21.75
N ASP A 144 6.85 3.65 22.05
CA ASP A 144 7.21 2.45 21.30
C ASP A 144 6.73 2.49 19.84
N ARG A 145 5.53 3.02 19.60
CA ARG A 145 5.04 3.25 18.22
C ARG A 145 5.86 4.31 17.53
N LEU A 146 6.20 5.39 18.20
CA LEU A 146 7.02 6.46 17.63
C LEU A 146 8.41 5.95 17.20
N ILE A 147 9.07 5.14 18.02
CA ILE A 147 10.37 4.53 17.68
C ILE A 147 10.24 3.69 16.39
N GLY A 148 9.22 2.85 16.29
CA GLY A 148 8.95 2.05 15.09
C GLY A 148 8.76 2.92 13.85
N PHE A 149 7.99 4.01 13.94
CA PHE A 149 7.80 4.96 12.85
C PHE A 149 9.09 5.68 12.45
N ILE A 150 9.91 6.11 13.41
CA ILE A 150 11.21 6.75 13.14
C ILE A 150 12.13 5.79 12.36
N LEU A 151 12.19 4.52 12.73
CA LEU A 151 12.98 3.51 12.01
C LEU A 151 12.47 3.32 10.58
N ILE A 152 11.16 3.22 10.40
CA ILE A 152 10.54 3.11 9.07
C ILE A 152 10.85 4.35 8.23
N TRP A 153 10.66 5.54 8.78
CA TRP A 153 10.95 6.80 8.06
C TRP A 153 12.41 6.96 7.71
N ALA A 154 13.32 6.53 8.59
CA ALA A 154 14.75 6.49 8.24
C ALA A 154 14.99 5.61 7.01
N GLY A 155 14.37 4.44 6.94
CA GLY A 155 14.40 3.58 5.76
C GLY A 155 13.85 4.27 4.51
N VAL A 156 12.69 4.92 4.62
CA VAL A 156 12.05 5.66 3.51
C VAL A 156 12.96 6.80 3.02
N LEU A 157 13.55 7.58 3.93
CA LEU A 157 14.45 8.69 3.58
C LEU A 157 15.73 8.21 2.89
N ILE A 158 16.33 7.10 3.35
CA ILE A 158 17.50 6.48 2.70
C ILE A 158 17.12 6.05 1.27
N PHE A 159 15.97 5.43 1.08
CA PHE A 159 15.53 4.96 -0.23
C PHE A 159 15.24 6.12 -1.20
N VAL A 160 14.50 7.12 -0.74
CA VAL A 160 14.16 8.30 -1.56
C VAL A 160 15.41 9.10 -1.90
N GLY A 161 16.28 9.32 -0.92
CA GLY A 161 17.55 10.02 -1.10
C GLY A 161 18.43 9.36 -2.17
N GLU A 162 18.62 8.03 -2.08
CA GLU A 162 19.38 7.27 -3.09
C GLU A 162 18.80 7.41 -4.49
N ASN A 163 17.47 7.27 -4.63
CA ASN A 163 16.82 7.41 -5.94
C ASN A 163 16.98 8.82 -6.51
N PHE A 164 16.89 9.84 -5.67
CA PHE A 164 17.06 11.24 -6.08
C PHE A 164 18.51 11.51 -6.54
N PHE A 165 19.51 11.10 -5.77
CA PHE A 165 20.92 11.28 -6.14
C PHE A 165 21.29 10.53 -7.43
N ARG A 166 20.73 9.34 -7.63
CA ARG A 166 20.97 8.54 -8.82
C ARG A 166 20.35 9.13 -10.08
N SER A 167 19.16 9.69 -9.98
CA SER A 167 18.50 10.41 -11.08
C SER A 167 19.32 11.62 -11.52
N HIS A 168 19.82 12.41 -10.58
CA HIS A 168 20.65 13.57 -10.88
C HIS A 168 22.02 13.20 -11.48
N SER A 169 22.63 12.11 -11.03
CA SER A 169 23.92 11.65 -11.54
C SER A 169 23.80 11.13 -12.99
N GLY A 170 22.70 10.43 -13.33
CA GLY A 170 22.42 9.98 -14.70
C GLY A 170 22.26 11.13 -15.68
N TYR A 171 21.47 12.12 -15.32
CA TYR A 171 21.24 13.32 -16.14
C TYR A 171 22.53 14.10 -16.41
N ARG A 172 23.42 14.21 -15.43
CA ARG A 172 24.70 14.90 -15.55
C ARG A 172 25.69 14.17 -16.48
N SER A 173 25.64 12.84 -16.52
CA SER A 173 26.47 12.03 -17.43
C SER A 173 26.02 12.15 -18.90
N GLU A 174 24.71 12.23 -19.15
CA GLU A 174 24.17 12.45 -20.49
C GLU A 174 24.53 13.83 -21.05
N LEU A 175 24.41 14.90 -20.24
CA LEU A 175 24.81 16.24 -20.65
C LEU A 175 26.30 16.34 -20.98
N ASN A 176 27.16 15.63 -20.25
CA ASN A 176 28.60 15.59 -20.54
C ASN A 176 28.96 14.79 -21.81
N GLN A 177 28.10 13.88 -22.25
CA GLN A 177 28.29 13.17 -23.54
C GLN A 177 27.82 14.00 -24.74
N LEU A 178 26.79 14.83 -24.58
CA LEU A 178 26.28 15.72 -25.62
C LEU A 178 27.15 16.98 -25.83
N SER A 179 28.02 17.30 -24.87
CA SER A 179 28.93 18.45 -24.92
C SER A 179 30.30 18.12 -25.52
N LYS A 180 30.53 16.88 -25.93
CA LYS A 180 31.76 16.41 -26.64
C LYS A 180 31.46 16.12 -28.09
#